data_c151c43aff3cc915278d74170800e23f
#
_entry.id   c151c43aff3cc915278d74170800e23f
#
_cell.length_a   1.000
_cell.length_b   1.000
_cell.length_c   1.000
_cell.angle_alpha   90.00
_cell.angle_beta   90.00
_cell.angle_gamma   90.00
#
_symmetry.space_group_name_H-M   'P 1'
#
loop_
_entity.id
_entity.type
_entity.pdbx_description
1 polymer ?
#
loop_
_entity_poly.entity_id
_entity_poly.type
_entity_poly.pdbx_seq_one_letter_code
_entity_poly.pdbx_strand_id
1 'polypeptide(L)'
;MGQRRRRRHTPEQIIRKLREADRLLGERMEVPEVAKQLEVSEQTLHRWRAQYGGLKAAEAKRLKELERENGKLKRMVADQLLEIDALKEISKGNW
;
A
#
# COMPACT_ATOMS: atom_id res chain seq x y z
N MET A 1 5.04 -20.91 16.31
CA MET A 1 4.98 -20.48 16.02
C MET A 1 4.47 -19.71 15.76
N GLY A 2 4.27 -19.69 15.71
CA GLY A 2 3.60 -18.98 15.46
C GLY A 2 3.87 -17.88 15.06
N GLN A 3 4.28 -17.74 15.06
CA GLN A 3 4.49 -16.76 14.57
C GLN A 3 4.61 -16.57 13.46
N ARG A 4 3.84 -16.64 13.14
CA ARG A 4 3.92 -16.37 11.96
C ARG A 4 4.05 -15.01 11.65
N ARG A 5 4.96 -14.61 10.93
CA ARG A 5 5.04 -13.34 10.47
C ARG A 5 4.18 -13.15 9.36
N ARG A 6 3.53 -12.03 9.20
CA ARG A 6 2.82 -11.72 8.04
C ARG A 6 3.78 -11.55 6.94
N ARG A 7 3.53 -12.19 5.82
CA ARG A 7 4.32 -12.00 4.66
C ARG A 7 4.03 -10.67 4.06
N ARG A 8 5.04 -9.94 3.70
CA ARG A 8 4.88 -8.70 2.95
C ARG A 8 5.06 -8.98 1.48
N HIS A 9 4.15 -8.44 0.68
CA HIS A 9 4.18 -8.63 -0.76
C HIS A 9 4.49 -7.31 -1.44
N THR A 10 5.37 -7.34 -2.45
CA THR A 10 5.61 -6.16 -3.27
C THR A 10 4.42 -5.94 -4.18
N PRO A 11 4.22 -4.70 -4.68
CA PRO A 11 3.13 -4.46 -5.61
C PRO A 11 3.16 -5.37 -6.82
N GLU A 12 4.34 -5.68 -7.34
CA GLU A 12 4.46 -6.60 -8.47
C GLU A 12 3.97 -7.99 -8.12
N GLN A 13 4.30 -8.45 -6.92
CA GLN A 13 3.84 -9.77 -6.46
C GLN A 13 2.34 -9.80 -6.31
N ILE A 14 1.77 -8.72 -5.79
CA ILE A 14 0.33 -8.62 -5.63
C ILE A 14 -0.37 -8.70 -6.99
N ILE A 15 0.14 -7.97 -7.97
CA ILE A 15 -0.45 -8.00 -9.31
C ILE A 15 -0.37 -9.39 -9.92
N ARG A 16 0.75 -10.09 -9.73
CA ARG A 16 0.87 -11.45 -10.24
C ARG A 16 -0.13 -12.38 -9.59
N LYS A 17 -0.31 -12.24 -8.27
CA LYS A 17 -1.27 -13.07 -7.55
C LYS A 17 -2.70 -12.76 -7.99
N LEU A 18 -3.00 -11.49 -8.25
CA LEU A 18 -4.32 -11.12 -8.74
C LEU A 18 -4.61 -11.70 -10.12
N ARG A 19 -3.60 -11.74 -10.99
CA ARG A 19 -3.77 -12.37 -12.30
C ARG A 19 -4.00 -13.86 -12.16
N GLU A 20 -3.29 -14.49 -11.25
CA GLU A 20 -3.50 -15.90 -10.99
C GLU A 20 -4.90 -16.13 -10.42
N ALA A 21 -5.35 -15.23 -9.53
CA ALA A 21 -6.70 -15.33 -8.99
C ALA A 21 -7.74 -15.24 -10.11
N ASP A 22 -7.56 -14.32 -11.05
CA ASP A 22 -8.50 -14.17 -12.15
C ASP A 22 -8.53 -15.42 -13.00
N ARG A 23 -7.38 -16.03 -13.22
CA ARG A 23 -7.30 -17.27 -13.99
C ARG A 23 -8.05 -18.39 -13.28
N LEU A 24 -7.84 -18.53 -11.98
CA LEU A 24 -8.49 -19.61 -11.22
C LEU A 24 -9.98 -19.41 -11.12
N LEU A 25 -10.42 -18.15 -10.95
CA LEU A 25 -11.85 -17.86 -10.94
C LEU A 25 -12.47 -18.16 -12.30
N GLY A 26 -11.73 -17.92 -13.37
CA GLY A 26 -12.18 -18.28 -14.71
C GLY A 26 -12.32 -19.77 -14.91
N GLU A 27 -11.61 -20.55 -14.11
CA GLU A 27 -11.74 -22.01 -14.12
C GLU A 27 -12.81 -22.50 -13.16
N ARG A 28 -13.65 -21.59 -12.68
CA ARG A 28 -14.78 -21.90 -11.78
C ARG A 28 -14.38 -22.30 -10.38
N MET A 29 -13.16 -21.96 -9.98
CA MET A 29 -12.76 -22.16 -8.60
C MET A 29 -13.42 -21.09 -7.74
N GLU A 30 -13.81 -21.46 -6.53
CA GLU A 30 -14.48 -20.52 -5.64
C GLU A 30 -13.50 -19.65 -4.92
N VAL A 31 -13.95 -18.46 -4.52
CA VAL A 31 -13.09 -17.47 -3.88
C VAL A 31 -12.31 -18.03 -2.70
N PRO A 32 -12.93 -18.77 -1.76
CA PRO A 32 -12.16 -19.31 -0.64
C PRO A 32 -11.02 -20.22 -1.08
N GLU A 33 -11.25 -21.01 -2.12
CA GLU A 33 -10.21 -21.89 -2.62
C GLU A 33 -9.10 -21.14 -3.31
N VAL A 34 -9.47 -20.08 -4.04
CA VAL A 34 -8.48 -19.24 -4.71
C VAL A 34 -7.57 -18.60 -3.68
N ALA A 35 -8.15 -18.03 -2.63
CA ALA A 35 -7.39 -17.39 -1.57
C ALA A 35 -6.45 -18.39 -0.92
N LYS A 36 -6.92 -19.60 -0.68
CA LYS A 36 -6.12 -20.63 -0.08
C LYS A 36 -4.94 -21.01 -0.97
N GLN A 37 -5.17 -21.15 -2.26
CA GLN A 37 -4.11 -21.45 -3.19
C GLN A 37 -3.07 -20.35 -3.28
N LEU A 38 -3.50 -19.11 -3.16
CA LEU A 38 -2.60 -17.97 -3.18
C LEU A 38 -1.98 -17.70 -1.82
N GLU A 39 -2.36 -18.48 -0.81
CA GLU A 39 -1.81 -18.37 0.54
C GLU A 39 -2.12 -17.01 1.18
N VAL A 40 -3.31 -16.50 0.94
CA VAL A 40 -3.76 -15.27 1.54
C VAL A 40 -5.19 -15.45 2.05
N SER A 41 -5.64 -14.55 2.90
CA SER A 41 -7.02 -14.59 3.35
C SER A 41 -7.93 -14.01 2.28
N GLU A 42 -9.21 -14.34 2.36
CA GLU A 42 -10.19 -13.76 1.44
C GLU A 42 -10.23 -12.25 1.59
N GLN A 43 -10.12 -11.76 2.80
CA GLN A 43 -10.08 -10.33 3.06
C GLN A 43 -8.91 -9.66 2.36
N THR A 44 -7.75 -10.28 2.42
CA THR A 44 -6.56 -9.76 1.76
C THR A 44 -6.77 -9.74 0.25
N LEU A 45 -7.33 -10.80 -0.30
CA LEU A 45 -7.60 -10.89 -1.72
C LEU A 45 -8.54 -9.77 -2.18
N HIS A 46 -9.63 -9.55 -1.44
CA HIS A 46 -10.57 -8.49 -1.77
C HIS A 46 -9.93 -7.11 -1.66
N ARG A 47 -9.12 -6.90 -0.62
CA ARG A 47 -8.43 -5.63 -0.43
C ARG A 47 -7.48 -5.36 -1.59
N TRP A 48 -6.73 -6.38 -2.00
CA TRP A 48 -5.80 -6.24 -3.11
C TRP A 48 -6.52 -5.92 -4.40
N ARG A 49 -7.66 -6.55 -4.62
CA ARG A 49 -8.46 -6.27 -5.80
C ARG A 49 -8.92 -4.83 -5.83
N ALA A 50 -9.33 -4.31 -4.69
CA ALA A 50 -9.78 -2.94 -4.61
C ALA A 50 -8.63 -1.96 -4.87
N GLN A 51 -7.43 -2.29 -4.38
CA GLN A 51 -6.29 -1.39 -4.50
C GLN A 51 -5.56 -1.48 -5.82
N TYR A 52 -5.42 -2.69 -6.34
CA TYR A 52 -4.55 -2.92 -7.49
C TYR A 52 -5.25 -3.54 -8.69
N GLY A 53 -6.53 -3.84 -8.59
CA GLY A 53 -7.24 -4.45 -9.70
C GLY A 53 -7.18 -3.55 -10.93
N GLY A 54 -6.82 -4.13 -12.04
CA GLY A 54 -6.73 -3.38 -13.27
C GLY A 54 -5.40 -2.69 -13.52
N LEU A 55 -4.48 -2.74 -12.54
CA LEU A 55 -3.17 -2.13 -12.71
C LEU A 55 -2.15 -3.16 -13.20
N LYS A 56 -1.19 -2.68 -13.95
CA LYS A 56 -0.04 -3.48 -14.29
C LYS A 56 0.97 -3.37 -13.16
N ALA A 57 1.87 -4.37 -13.08
CA ALA A 57 2.86 -4.41 -12.01
C ALA A 57 3.69 -3.13 -11.93
N ALA A 58 4.09 -2.60 -13.08
CA ALA A 58 4.89 -1.39 -13.10
C ALA A 58 4.10 -0.18 -12.57
N GLU A 59 2.81 -0.13 -12.90
CA GLU A 59 1.95 0.95 -12.41
C GLU A 59 1.73 0.88 -10.92
N ALA A 60 1.57 -0.33 -10.39
CA ALA A 60 1.40 -0.53 -8.96
C ALA A 60 2.65 -0.11 -8.20
N LYS A 61 3.81 -0.45 -8.74
CA LYS A 61 5.08 -0.06 -8.14
C LYS A 61 5.23 1.46 -8.13
N ARG A 62 4.90 2.09 -9.24
CA ARG A 62 4.98 3.54 -9.35
C ARG A 62 4.03 4.22 -8.38
N LEU A 63 2.84 3.69 -8.23
CA LEU A 63 1.88 4.23 -7.28
C LEU A 63 2.44 4.21 -5.86
N LYS A 64 3.05 3.10 -5.46
CA LYS A 64 3.65 3.00 -4.14
C LYS A 64 4.79 3.98 -3.94
N GLU A 65 5.59 4.20 -4.97
CA GLU A 65 6.66 5.18 -4.90
C GLU A 65 6.11 6.58 -4.71
N LEU A 66 5.06 6.91 -5.45
CA LEU A 66 4.44 8.22 -5.36
C LEU A 66 3.80 8.45 -3.99
N GLU A 67 3.17 7.43 -3.44
CA GLU A 67 2.59 7.51 -2.10
C GLU A 67 3.66 7.79 -1.05
N ARG A 68 4.79 7.11 -1.19
CA ARG A 68 5.92 7.30 -0.27
C ARG A 68 6.49 8.71 -0.37
N GLU A 69 6.70 9.18 -1.59
CA GLU A 69 7.18 10.53 -1.83
C GLU A 69 6.23 11.58 -1.28
N ASN A 70 4.94 11.37 -1.53
CA ASN A 70 3.93 12.29 -1.07
C ASN A 70 3.94 12.41 0.45
N GLY A 71 4.05 11.27 1.15
CA GLY A 71 4.14 11.28 2.61
C GLY A 71 5.37 12.02 3.11
N LYS A 72 6.50 11.83 2.43
CA LYS A 72 7.73 12.51 2.79
C LYS A 72 7.62 14.01 2.61
N LEU A 73 7.06 14.43 1.48
CA LEU A 73 6.89 15.85 1.19
C LEU A 73 5.94 16.51 2.20
N LYS A 74 4.88 15.82 2.57
CA LYS A 74 3.95 16.34 3.56
C LYS A 74 4.62 16.57 4.90
N ARG A 75 5.49 15.67 5.30
CA ARG A 75 6.23 15.84 6.56
C ARG A 75 7.18 17.02 6.48
N MET A 76 7.86 17.17 5.35
CA MET A 76 8.77 18.30 5.18
C MET A 76 8.04 19.63 5.26
N VAL A 77 6.88 19.72 4.63
CA VAL A 77 6.07 20.94 4.68
C VAL A 77 5.62 21.21 6.12
N ALA A 78 5.17 20.19 6.83
CA ALA A 78 4.73 20.36 8.20
C ALA A 78 5.87 20.86 9.09
N ASP A 79 7.07 20.31 8.91
CA ASP A 79 8.23 20.74 9.68
C ASP A 79 8.60 22.19 9.39
N GLN A 80 8.52 22.58 8.13
CA GLN A 80 8.79 23.97 7.75
C GLN A 80 7.77 24.94 8.36
N LEU A 81 6.52 24.55 8.39
CA LEU A 81 5.49 25.38 8.98
C LEU A 81 5.71 25.58 10.48
N LEU A 82 6.14 24.53 11.16
CA LEU A 82 6.47 24.63 12.58
C LEU A 82 7.65 25.55 12.81
N GLU A 83 8.66 25.48 11.95
CA GLU A 83 9.82 26.36 12.04
C GLU A 83 9.41 27.81 11.84
N ILE A 84 8.57 28.09 10.87
CA ILE A 84 8.09 29.44 10.60
C ILE A 84 7.33 29.97 11.81
N ASP A 85 6.48 29.14 12.41
CA ASP A 85 5.73 29.55 13.59
C ASP A 85 6.66 29.88 14.76
N ALA A 86 7.68 29.06 14.96
CA ALA A 86 8.66 29.30 16.02
C ALA A 86 9.40 30.62 15.80
N LEU A 87 9.79 30.90 14.55
CA LEU A 87 10.48 32.13 14.22
C LEU A 87 9.58 33.35 14.45
N LYS A 88 8.30 33.22 14.14
CA LYS A 88 7.34 34.30 14.38
C LYS A 88 7.22 34.61 15.85
N GLU A 89 7.20 33.60 16.69
CA GLU A 89 7.12 33.79 18.13
C GLU A 89 8.33 34.55 18.65
N ILE A 90 9.50 34.18 18.19
CA ILE A 90 10.74 34.85 18.59
C ILE A 90 10.70 36.31 18.12
N SER A 91 10.30 36.52 16.88
CA SER A 91 10.23 37.86 16.30
C SER A 91 9.29 38.77 17.04
N LYS A 92 8.25 38.24 17.66
CA LYS A 92 7.33 39.00 18.45
C LYS A 92 7.83 39.31 19.85
N GLY A 93 8.97 38.77 20.22
CA GLY A 93 9.52 39.01 21.54
C GLY A 93 8.80 38.27 22.66
N ASN A 94 8.17 37.17 22.33
CA ASN A 94 7.44 36.36 23.30
C ASN A 94 8.35 35.31 23.93
N TRP A 95 9.47 35.75 24.44
CA TRP A 95 10.42 34.77 24.95
C TRP A 95 11.30 35.36 26.04
#